data_d8c2dc95fce0e7a138bf724484b95519
#
_entry.id   d8c2dc95fce0e7a138bf724484b95519
#
_cell.length_a   1.000
_cell.length_b   1.000
_cell.length_c   1.000
_cell.angle_alpha   90.00
_cell.angle_beta   90.00
_cell.angle_gamma   90.00
#
_symmetry.space_group_name_H-M   'P 1'
#
loop_
_entity.id
_entity.type
_entity.pdbx_description
1 polymer ?
#
loop_
_entity_poly.entity_id
_entity_poly.type
_entity_poly.pdbx_seq_one_letter_code
_entity_poly.pdbx_strand_id
1 'polypeptide(L)'
;MVNIKQSGLRAFELYLEVHPEVHRSVGMLALLDPSRQDIPEYAEYLGAIQRAARAVNDRFAQEGWTPIELRIEDDFLGSVAAYKQYDVLLVNAIFDGLNLVAKEAPLVNERDGVLILSENAGAHEELGDWAISINPFDVSAQAEALHVALEMPVDERRARIEAIRAQVREHDLAAWIEAQIGDLDSVAAHARR
;
A
#
# COMPACT_ATOMS: atom_id res chain seq x y z
N MET A 1 -7.68 1.15 3.36
CA MET A 1 -7.08 2.43 3.83
C MET A 1 -5.67 2.48 3.30
N VAL A 2 -5.46 3.13 2.17
CA VAL A 2 -4.10 3.31 1.61
C VAL A 2 -3.44 4.40 2.44
N ASN A 3 -2.47 4.03 3.25
CA ASN A 3 -1.73 4.95 4.10
C ASN A 3 -0.66 5.68 3.25
N ILE A 4 -1.12 6.48 2.27
CA ILE A 4 -0.22 7.24 1.41
C ILE A 4 0.41 8.34 2.25
N LYS A 5 1.71 8.25 2.44
CA LYS A 5 2.51 9.30 3.03
C LYS A 5 2.92 10.32 1.95
N GLN A 6 3.26 11.52 2.38
CA GLN A 6 3.73 12.57 1.46
C GLN A 6 4.91 12.10 0.60
N SER A 7 5.75 11.18 1.11
CA SER A 7 6.86 10.57 0.36
C SER A 7 6.38 9.78 -0.86
N GLY A 8 5.23 9.06 -0.76
CA GLY A 8 4.66 8.33 -1.90
C GLY A 8 4.17 9.25 -3.03
N LEU A 9 3.56 10.41 -2.67
CA LEU A 9 3.20 11.41 -3.67
C LEU A 9 4.43 12.01 -4.37
N ARG A 10 5.51 12.26 -3.60
CA ARG A 10 6.78 12.74 -4.16
C ARG A 10 7.47 11.68 -5.03
N ALA A 11 7.38 10.42 -4.64
CA ALA A 11 7.90 9.32 -5.45
C ALA A 11 7.16 9.20 -6.79
N PHE A 12 5.83 9.35 -6.76
CA PHE A 12 5.05 9.38 -7.99
C PHE A 12 5.34 10.61 -8.85
N GLU A 13 5.53 11.79 -8.23
CA GLU A 13 5.99 12.99 -8.93
C GLU A 13 7.32 12.75 -9.65
N LEU A 14 8.31 12.21 -8.92
CA LEU A 14 9.62 11.88 -9.48
C LEU A 14 9.52 10.84 -10.62
N TYR A 15 8.68 9.82 -10.44
CA TYR A 15 8.41 8.82 -11.47
C TYR A 15 7.87 9.47 -12.76
N LEU A 16 6.90 10.38 -12.66
CA LEU A 16 6.37 11.11 -13.81
C LEU A 16 7.40 12.04 -14.46
N GLU A 17 8.31 12.61 -13.67
CA GLU A 17 9.37 13.49 -14.16
C GLU A 17 10.43 12.72 -14.97
N VAL A 18 10.83 11.54 -14.48
CA VAL A 18 11.85 10.69 -15.08
C VAL A 18 11.31 9.92 -16.29
N HIS A 19 10.01 9.61 -16.28
CA HIS A 19 9.33 8.79 -17.28
C HIS A 19 8.19 9.54 -17.98
N PRO A 20 8.48 10.53 -18.83
CA PRO A 20 7.44 11.29 -19.53
C PRO A 20 6.60 10.43 -20.50
N GLU A 21 7.12 9.28 -20.93
CA GLU A 21 6.44 8.32 -21.81
C GLU A 21 5.19 7.69 -21.16
N VAL A 22 5.12 7.64 -19.82
CA VAL A 22 3.97 7.07 -19.11
C VAL A 22 2.83 8.08 -18.91
N HIS A 23 3.03 9.35 -19.25
CA HIS A 23 1.97 10.34 -19.13
C HIS A 23 0.73 9.91 -19.89
N ARG A 24 -0.45 10.11 -19.30
CA ARG A 24 -1.77 9.70 -19.77
C ARG A 24 -2.06 8.20 -19.71
N SER A 25 -1.08 7.35 -19.39
CA SER A 25 -1.27 5.89 -19.26
C SER A 25 -1.29 5.41 -17.81
N VAL A 26 -0.78 6.22 -16.86
CA VAL A 26 -0.79 5.91 -15.44
C VAL A 26 -1.58 6.93 -14.64
N GLY A 27 -2.11 6.52 -13.50
CA GLY A 27 -2.77 7.39 -12.55
C GLY A 27 -2.65 6.84 -11.14
N MET A 28 -2.51 7.72 -10.15
CA MET A 28 -2.50 7.35 -8.75
C MET A 28 -3.87 7.67 -8.12
N LEU A 29 -4.54 6.64 -7.62
CA LEU A 29 -5.71 6.80 -6.76
C LEU A 29 -5.26 6.77 -5.29
N ALA A 30 -5.38 7.90 -4.61
CA ALA A 30 -5.05 8.06 -3.20
C ALA A 30 -6.34 8.09 -2.37
N LEU A 31 -6.59 7.03 -1.61
CA LEU A 31 -7.73 6.92 -0.70
C LEU A 31 -7.26 7.21 0.73
N LEU A 32 -7.88 8.18 1.37
CA LEU A 32 -7.61 8.54 2.76
C LEU A 32 -8.91 8.55 3.57
N ASP A 33 -8.90 7.82 4.66
CA ASP A 33 -9.95 7.90 5.66
C ASP A 33 -9.72 9.13 6.55
N PRO A 34 -10.69 10.05 6.67
CA PRO A 34 -10.60 11.24 7.49
C PRO A 34 -10.75 10.92 8.98
N SER A 35 -9.75 10.23 9.56
CA SER A 35 -9.74 9.93 10.99
C SER A 35 -9.09 11.06 11.80
N ARG A 36 -9.51 11.23 13.07
CA ARG A 36 -8.88 12.11 14.07
C ARG A 36 -8.76 13.59 13.64
N GLN A 37 -9.76 14.12 12.93
CA GLN A 37 -9.74 15.52 12.45
C GLN A 37 -9.72 16.56 13.57
N ASP A 38 -10.08 16.19 14.80
CA ASP A 38 -10.05 17.06 15.97
C ASP A 38 -8.61 17.33 16.48
N ILE A 39 -7.61 16.62 15.94
CA ILE A 39 -6.20 16.80 16.30
C ILE A 39 -5.53 17.69 15.26
N PRO A 40 -5.01 18.88 15.66
CA PRO A 40 -4.45 19.86 14.72
C PRO A 40 -3.35 19.31 13.81
N GLU A 41 -2.49 18.43 14.32
CA GLU A 41 -1.38 17.82 13.59
C GLU A 41 -1.90 16.92 12.45
N TYR A 42 -3.04 16.25 12.64
CA TYR A 42 -3.67 15.45 11.59
C TYR A 42 -4.30 16.31 10.51
N ALA A 43 -4.93 17.42 10.90
CA ALA A 43 -5.49 18.39 9.93
C ALA A 43 -4.39 19.05 9.09
N GLU A 44 -3.27 19.40 9.71
CA GLU A 44 -2.09 19.96 9.03
C GLU A 44 -1.48 18.94 8.05
N TYR A 45 -1.33 17.69 8.49
CA TYR A 45 -0.84 16.60 7.67
C TYR A 45 -1.74 16.34 6.46
N LEU A 46 -3.06 16.29 6.64
CA LEU A 46 -4.03 16.14 5.55
C LEU A 46 -3.93 17.32 4.56
N GLY A 47 -3.82 18.54 5.08
CA GLY A 47 -3.59 19.72 4.26
C GLY A 47 -2.28 19.66 3.45
N ALA A 48 -1.22 19.07 4.01
CA ALA A 48 0.05 18.87 3.31
C ALA A 48 -0.09 17.85 2.16
N ILE A 49 -0.82 16.76 2.36
CA ILE A 49 -1.14 15.78 1.31
C ILE A 49 -1.94 16.42 0.17
N GLN A 50 -2.99 17.19 0.50
CA GLN A 50 -3.80 17.89 -0.49
C GLN A 50 -2.97 18.86 -1.32
N ARG A 51 -2.07 19.63 -0.68
CA ARG A 51 -1.18 20.55 -1.39
C ARG A 51 -0.20 19.81 -2.29
N ALA A 52 0.37 18.71 -1.82
CA ALA A 52 1.29 17.89 -2.62
C ALA A 52 0.60 17.30 -3.85
N ALA A 53 -0.59 16.70 -3.69
CA ALA A 53 -1.36 16.16 -4.81
C ALA A 53 -1.74 17.24 -5.84
N ARG A 54 -2.17 18.42 -5.38
CA ARG A 54 -2.45 19.57 -6.28
C ARG A 54 -1.21 20.00 -7.04
N ALA A 55 -0.05 20.14 -6.38
CA ALA A 55 1.18 20.57 -7.01
C ALA A 55 1.61 19.61 -8.14
N VAL A 56 1.47 18.30 -7.95
CA VAL A 56 1.72 17.31 -9.00
C VAL A 56 0.72 17.46 -10.14
N ASN A 57 -0.57 17.59 -9.84
CA ASN A 57 -1.60 17.78 -10.85
C ASN A 57 -1.39 19.08 -11.64
N ASP A 58 -1.10 20.21 -10.98
CA ASP A 58 -0.83 21.48 -11.63
C ASP A 58 0.36 21.42 -12.59
N ARG A 59 1.36 20.58 -12.28
CA ARG A 59 2.58 20.41 -13.08
C ARG A 59 2.39 19.49 -14.29
N PHE A 60 1.62 18.40 -14.14
CA PHE A 60 1.60 17.32 -15.12
C PHE A 60 0.24 17.11 -15.78
N ALA A 61 -0.88 17.65 -15.27
CA ALA A 61 -2.19 17.43 -15.86
C ALA A 61 -2.23 17.87 -17.33
N GLN A 62 -2.95 17.09 -18.14
CA GLN A 62 -3.19 17.34 -19.55
C GLN A 62 -4.68 17.17 -19.85
N GLU A 63 -5.12 17.61 -21.01
CA GLU A 63 -6.51 17.45 -21.40
C GLU A 63 -6.95 15.98 -21.32
N GLY A 64 -7.99 15.72 -20.50
CA GLY A 64 -8.52 14.39 -20.27
C GLY A 64 -7.70 13.49 -19.34
N TRP A 65 -6.66 14.00 -18.69
CA TRP A 65 -5.86 13.21 -17.75
C TRP A 65 -5.37 14.05 -16.57
N THR A 66 -5.65 13.54 -15.36
CA THR A 66 -5.16 14.08 -14.08
C THR A 66 -4.36 12.99 -13.38
N PRO A 67 -3.06 13.22 -13.08
CA PRO A 67 -2.16 12.20 -12.52
C PRO A 67 -2.62 11.60 -11.20
N ILE A 68 -3.12 12.43 -10.27
CA ILE A 68 -3.51 12.01 -8.94
C ILE A 68 -4.99 12.32 -8.70
N GLU A 69 -5.76 11.28 -8.42
CA GLU A 69 -7.09 11.38 -7.85
C GLU A 69 -7.00 11.15 -6.33
N LEU A 70 -7.24 12.21 -5.56
CA LEU A 70 -7.23 12.17 -4.10
C LEU A 70 -8.66 12.19 -3.58
N ARG A 71 -9.07 11.11 -2.90
CA ARG A 71 -10.35 10.99 -2.20
C ARG A 71 -10.12 10.95 -0.70
N ILE A 72 -10.84 11.81 0.02
CA ILE A 72 -10.77 11.92 1.47
C ILE A 72 -12.18 11.67 2.00
N GLU A 73 -12.51 10.43 2.17
CA GLU A 73 -13.84 9.97 2.60
C GLU A 73 -13.74 8.59 3.23
N ASP A 74 -14.64 8.28 4.15
CA ASP A 74 -14.84 6.91 4.66
C ASP A 74 -15.74 6.17 3.67
N ASP A 75 -15.12 5.56 2.66
CA ASP A 75 -15.81 4.78 1.62
C ASP A 75 -15.23 3.37 1.53
N PHE A 76 -15.78 2.48 2.33
CA PHE A 76 -15.40 1.07 2.33
C PHE A 76 -15.61 0.40 0.97
N LEU A 77 -16.76 0.65 0.32
CA LEU A 77 -17.07 0.01 -0.97
C LEU A 77 -16.16 0.52 -2.08
N GLY A 78 -15.87 1.82 -2.10
CA GLY A 78 -14.91 2.41 -3.02
C GLY A 78 -13.49 1.87 -2.81
N SER A 79 -13.09 1.67 -1.56
CA SER A 79 -11.80 1.06 -1.22
C SER A 79 -11.70 -0.38 -1.71
N VAL A 80 -12.73 -1.21 -1.52
CA VAL A 80 -12.77 -2.58 -2.06
C VAL A 80 -12.76 -2.57 -3.58
N ALA A 81 -13.50 -1.66 -4.24
CA ALA A 81 -13.48 -1.53 -5.69
C ALA A 81 -12.08 -1.18 -6.21
N ALA A 82 -11.37 -0.28 -5.53
CA ALA A 82 -9.99 0.05 -5.86
C ALA A 82 -9.06 -1.15 -5.66
N TYR A 83 -9.21 -1.93 -4.56
CA TYR A 83 -8.42 -3.14 -4.33
C TYR A 83 -8.61 -4.18 -5.43
N LYS A 84 -9.78 -4.29 -6.02
CA LYS A 84 -10.03 -5.21 -7.14
C LYS A 84 -9.31 -4.80 -8.43
N GLN A 85 -9.02 -3.51 -8.62
CA GLN A 85 -8.61 -2.95 -9.91
C GLN A 85 -7.20 -2.37 -9.96
N TYR A 86 -6.43 -2.39 -8.88
CA TYR A 86 -5.06 -1.85 -8.93
C TYR A 86 -4.12 -2.73 -9.76
N ASP A 87 -3.22 -2.08 -10.50
CA ASP A 87 -2.05 -2.71 -11.11
C ASP A 87 -0.84 -2.68 -10.17
N VAL A 88 -0.73 -1.62 -9.35
CA VAL A 88 0.31 -1.47 -8.31
C VAL A 88 -0.32 -0.94 -7.03
N LEU A 89 -0.07 -1.61 -5.92
CA LEU A 89 -0.46 -1.17 -4.57
C LEU A 89 0.78 -0.67 -3.83
N LEU A 90 0.81 0.63 -3.53
CA LEU A 90 1.89 1.24 -2.75
C LEU A 90 1.50 1.35 -1.27
N VAL A 91 2.18 0.61 -0.42
CA VAL A 91 2.05 0.63 1.05
C VAL A 91 3.35 1.16 1.64
N ASN A 92 3.48 2.48 1.76
CA ASN A 92 4.70 3.16 2.23
C ASN A 92 4.60 3.65 3.67
N ALA A 93 4.10 2.82 4.57
CA ALA A 93 4.00 3.14 5.99
C ALA A 93 5.38 3.46 6.59
N ILE A 94 5.47 4.56 7.38
CA ILE A 94 6.69 4.91 8.11
C ILE A 94 6.90 3.96 9.30
N PHE A 95 5.83 3.71 10.05
CA PHE A 95 5.72 2.67 11.06
C PHE A 95 4.28 2.20 11.11
N ASP A 96 4.07 0.90 11.01
CA ASP A 96 2.76 0.28 11.11
C ASP A 96 2.94 -1.15 11.65
N GLY A 97 2.28 -1.47 12.76
CA GLY A 97 2.47 -2.75 13.44
C GLY A 97 1.95 -3.96 12.66
N LEU A 98 1.00 -3.77 11.75
CA LEU A 98 0.40 -4.86 10.97
C LEU A 98 0.25 -4.49 9.51
N ASN A 99 -0.50 -3.45 9.20
CA ASN A 99 -0.94 -3.01 7.88
C ASN A 99 -1.87 -4.00 7.16
N LEU A 100 -3.14 -3.96 7.52
CA LEU A 100 -4.17 -4.84 6.94
C LEU A 100 -4.34 -4.65 5.43
N VAL A 101 -4.14 -3.43 4.91
CA VAL A 101 -4.26 -3.14 3.48
C VAL A 101 -3.33 -4.04 2.65
N ALA A 102 -2.10 -4.26 3.12
CA ALA A 102 -1.13 -5.13 2.45
C ALA A 102 -1.58 -6.60 2.39
N LYS A 103 -2.44 -7.03 3.31
CA LYS A 103 -2.99 -8.40 3.36
C LYS A 103 -4.34 -8.52 2.64
N GLU A 104 -5.24 -7.57 2.84
CA GLU A 104 -6.62 -7.62 2.32
C GLU A 104 -6.70 -7.33 0.82
N ALA A 105 -5.99 -6.31 0.35
CA ALA A 105 -6.08 -5.88 -1.03
C ALA A 105 -5.62 -6.96 -2.04
N PRO A 106 -4.51 -7.69 -1.83
CA PRO A 106 -4.13 -8.80 -2.71
C PRO A 106 -5.17 -9.92 -2.80
N LEU A 107 -5.91 -10.19 -1.70
CA LEU A 107 -6.91 -11.26 -1.68
C LEU A 107 -8.06 -11.04 -2.66
N VAL A 108 -8.41 -9.79 -2.91
CA VAL A 108 -9.56 -9.40 -3.75
C VAL A 108 -9.15 -8.81 -5.10
N ASN A 109 -7.86 -8.62 -5.36
CA ASN A 109 -7.38 -8.05 -6.61
C ASN A 109 -7.70 -8.98 -7.80
N GLU A 110 -8.14 -8.40 -8.92
CA GLU A 110 -8.55 -9.13 -10.14
C GLU A 110 -7.59 -8.90 -11.33
N ARG A 111 -6.44 -8.20 -11.09
CA ARG A 111 -5.55 -7.73 -12.15
C ARG A 111 -4.11 -8.22 -12.04
N ASP A 112 -3.87 -9.22 -11.19
CA ASP A 112 -2.51 -9.66 -10.85
C ASP A 112 -1.60 -8.48 -10.43
N GLY A 113 -2.12 -7.65 -9.49
CA GLY A 113 -1.47 -6.43 -9.04
C GLY A 113 -0.20 -6.68 -8.24
N VAL A 114 0.78 -5.78 -8.36
CA VAL A 114 2.05 -5.84 -7.63
C VAL A 114 1.95 -5.10 -6.31
N LEU A 115 2.45 -5.69 -5.23
CA LEU A 115 2.58 -5.04 -3.93
C LEU A 115 3.96 -4.40 -3.79
N ILE A 116 4.01 -3.09 -3.56
CA ILE A 116 5.18 -2.37 -3.06
C ILE A 116 4.97 -2.13 -1.58
N LEU A 117 5.86 -2.63 -0.73
CA LEU A 117 5.66 -2.68 0.71
C LEU A 117 6.85 -2.10 1.47
N SER A 118 6.55 -1.19 2.40
CA SER A 118 7.53 -0.65 3.33
C SER A 118 8.11 -1.73 4.23
N GLU A 119 9.43 -1.76 4.37
CA GLU A 119 10.15 -2.60 5.34
C GLU A 119 9.77 -2.31 6.80
N ASN A 120 9.14 -1.16 7.08
CA ASN A 120 8.67 -0.74 8.39
C ASN A 120 7.20 -1.10 8.66
N ALA A 121 6.53 -1.83 7.77
CA ALA A 121 5.21 -2.40 7.99
C ALA A 121 5.34 -3.82 8.55
N GLY A 122 4.59 -4.18 9.60
CA GLY A 122 4.64 -5.52 10.18
C GLY A 122 4.29 -6.62 9.17
N ALA A 123 3.40 -6.34 8.22
CA ALA A 123 3.11 -7.24 7.11
C ALA A 123 4.35 -7.59 6.26
N HIS A 124 5.42 -6.79 6.32
CA HIS A 124 6.64 -7.06 5.56
C HIS A 124 7.36 -8.34 6.03
N GLU A 125 7.30 -8.67 7.31
CA GLU A 125 7.87 -9.92 7.85
C GLU A 125 7.23 -11.17 7.21
N GLU A 126 5.97 -11.04 6.79
CA GLU A 126 5.23 -12.16 6.19
C GLU A 126 5.21 -12.12 4.66
N LEU A 127 5.22 -10.94 4.05
CA LEU A 127 4.95 -10.76 2.62
C LEU A 127 6.14 -10.22 1.82
N GLY A 128 7.23 -9.82 2.50
CA GLY A 128 8.38 -9.15 1.90
C GLY A 128 9.06 -9.94 0.78
N ASP A 129 9.05 -11.27 0.85
CA ASP A 129 9.67 -12.14 -0.17
C ASP A 129 9.00 -12.02 -1.56
N TRP A 130 7.74 -11.63 -1.60
CA TRP A 130 6.96 -11.49 -2.83
C TRP A 130 6.58 -10.07 -3.17
N ALA A 131 6.78 -9.13 -2.25
CA ALA A 131 6.61 -7.70 -2.47
C ALA A 131 7.88 -7.07 -3.07
N ILE A 132 7.74 -5.85 -3.61
CA ILE A 132 8.89 -4.98 -3.84
C ILE A 132 9.10 -4.21 -2.54
N SER A 133 10.19 -4.51 -1.83
CA SER A 133 10.51 -3.87 -0.55
C SER A 133 11.05 -2.46 -0.75
N ILE A 134 10.57 -1.52 0.06
CA ILE A 134 11.02 -0.12 0.00
C ILE A 134 11.32 0.43 1.40
N ASN A 135 12.31 1.32 1.47
CA ASN A 135 12.46 2.22 2.59
C ASN A 135 11.47 3.40 2.44
N PRO A 136 10.56 3.65 3.41
CA PRO A 136 9.52 4.67 3.26
C PRO A 136 10.06 6.11 3.27
N PHE A 137 11.33 6.32 3.61
CA PHE A 137 12.01 7.62 3.58
C PHE A 137 12.76 7.87 2.27
N ASP A 138 13.03 6.84 1.49
CA ASP A 138 13.74 6.96 0.21
C ASP A 138 12.77 7.16 -0.95
N VAL A 139 12.60 8.43 -1.33
CA VAL A 139 11.71 8.83 -2.44
C VAL A 139 12.18 8.26 -3.78
N SER A 140 13.50 8.20 -4.00
CA SER A 140 14.07 7.70 -5.25
C SER A 140 13.86 6.19 -5.40
N ALA A 141 14.09 5.42 -4.32
CA ALA A 141 13.83 3.99 -4.33
C ALA A 141 12.33 3.67 -4.52
N GLN A 142 11.43 4.49 -3.95
CA GLN A 142 9.99 4.33 -4.18
C GLN A 142 9.60 4.64 -5.64
N ALA A 143 10.20 5.65 -6.28
CA ALA A 143 9.95 5.97 -7.69
C ALA A 143 10.44 4.84 -8.61
N GLU A 144 11.62 4.28 -8.34
CA GLU A 144 12.14 3.12 -9.06
C GLU A 144 11.27 1.88 -8.85
N ALA A 145 10.79 1.63 -7.63
CA ALA A 145 9.87 0.55 -7.32
C ALA A 145 8.55 0.64 -8.12
N LEU A 146 8.02 1.86 -8.32
CA LEU A 146 6.86 2.09 -9.19
C LEU A 146 7.15 1.71 -10.64
N HIS A 147 8.32 2.11 -11.16
CA HIS A 147 8.75 1.73 -12.52
C HIS A 147 8.86 0.22 -12.67
N VAL A 148 9.61 -0.43 -11.78
CA VAL A 148 9.79 -1.90 -11.78
C VAL A 148 8.44 -2.63 -11.68
N ALA A 149 7.52 -2.17 -10.83
CA ALA A 149 6.22 -2.79 -10.66
C ALA A 149 5.34 -2.68 -11.92
N LEU A 150 5.34 -1.53 -12.58
CA LEU A 150 4.53 -1.30 -13.77
C LEU A 150 5.06 -2.02 -15.01
N GLU A 151 6.39 -2.20 -15.11
CA GLU A 151 7.05 -2.94 -16.19
C GLU A 151 7.15 -4.46 -15.92
N MET A 152 6.73 -4.93 -14.75
CA MET A 152 6.86 -6.34 -14.37
C MET A 152 6.05 -7.25 -15.30
N PRO A 153 6.67 -8.34 -15.82
CA PRO A 153 5.98 -9.30 -16.67
C PRO A 153 4.76 -9.94 -15.99
N VAL A 154 3.69 -10.17 -16.76
CA VAL A 154 2.40 -10.67 -16.23
C VAL A 154 2.57 -11.99 -15.47
N ASP A 155 3.42 -12.90 -15.95
CA ASP A 155 3.64 -14.19 -15.28
C ASP A 155 4.33 -14.03 -13.92
N GLU A 156 5.24 -13.04 -13.79
CA GLU A 156 5.88 -12.73 -12.53
C GLU A 156 4.89 -12.07 -11.56
N ARG A 157 4.09 -11.09 -12.03
CA ARG A 157 3.02 -10.46 -11.25
C ARG A 157 2.08 -11.51 -10.67
N ARG A 158 1.61 -12.44 -11.51
CA ARG A 158 0.73 -13.55 -11.11
C ARG A 158 1.37 -14.44 -10.07
N ALA A 159 2.61 -14.86 -10.29
CA ALA A 159 3.32 -15.73 -9.34
C ALA A 159 3.45 -15.06 -7.95
N ARG A 160 3.81 -13.77 -7.92
CA ARG A 160 3.95 -13.00 -6.68
C ARG A 160 2.63 -12.85 -5.93
N ILE A 161 1.56 -12.42 -6.61
CA ILE A 161 0.27 -12.20 -5.94
C ILE A 161 -0.36 -13.50 -5.47
N GLU A 162 -0.20 -14.62 -6.19
CA GLU A 162 -0.69 -15.92 -5.74
C GLU A 162 0.07 -16.42 -4.50
N ALA A 163 1.39 -16.17 -4.43
CA ALA A 163 2.17 -16.49 -3.23
C ALA A 163 1.73 -15.64 -2.01
N ILE A 164 1.50 -14.33 -2.20
CA ILE A 164 0.94 -13.46 -1.16
C ILE A 164 -0.43 -13.97 -0.69
N ARG A 165 -1.31 -14.33 -1.62
CA ARG A 165 -2.64 -14.89 -1.32
C ARG A 165 -2.58 -16.18 -0.52
N ALA A 166 -1.66 -17.08 -0.89
CA ALA A 166 -1.43 -18.33 -0.17
C ALA A 166 -0.97 -18.06 1.26
N GLN A 167 0.03 -17.20 1.43
CA GLN A 167 0.56 -16.82 2.72
C GLN A 167 -0.52 -16.21 3.64
N VAL A 168 -1.31 -15.26 3.13
CA VAL A 168 -2.37 -14.62 3.93
C VAL A 168 -3.47 -15.60 4.33
N ARG A 169 -3.83 -16.56 3.45
CA ARG A 169 -4.84 -17.58 3.77
C ARG A 169 -4.35 -18.62 4.78
N GLU A 170 -3.07 -18.95 4.73
CA GLU A 170 -2.46 -19.90 5.68
C GLU A 170 -2.33 -19.29 7.08
N HIS A 171 -2.09 -17.97 7.15
CA HIS A 171 -1.92 -17.23 8.40
C HIS A 171 -3.14 -16.34 8.70
N ASP A 172 -4.31 -16.91 8.62
CA ASP A 172 -5.57 -16.22 8.89
C ASP A 172 -5.83 -16.01 10.39
N LEU A 173 -6.95 -15.37 10.73
CA LEU A 173 -7.33 -15.09 12.10
C LEU A 173 -7.51 -16.38 12.92
N ALA A 174 -7.99 -17.46 12.30
CA ALA A 174 -8.19 -18.73 13.00
C ALA A 174 -6.83 -19.35 13.40
N ALA A 175 -5.88 -19.40 12.48
CA ALA A 175 -4.51 -19.87 12.74
C ALA A 175 -3.84 -19.02 13.84
N TRP A 176 -4.01 -17.69 13.81
CA TRP A 176 -3.50 -16.80 14.85
C TRP A 176 -4.08 -17.10 16.22
N ILE A 177 -5.41 -17.28 16.33
CA ILE A 177 -6.09 -17.61 17.60
C ILE A 177 -5.60 -18.97 18.12
N GLU A 178 -5.48 -19.98 17.27
CA GLU A 178 -5.01 -21.32 17.64
C GLU A 178 -3.58 -21.26 18.20
N ALA A 179 -2.69 -20.49 17.58
CA ALA A 179 -1.33 -20.27 18.07
C ALA A 179 -1.32 -19.61 19.46
N GLN A 180 -2.14 -18.57 19.69
CA GLN A 180 -2.24 -17.91 20.99
C GLN A 180 -2.74 -18.85 22.08
N ILE A 181 -3.76 -19.69 21.79
CA ILE A 181 -4.26 -20.70 22.74
C ILE A 181 -3.17 -21.72 23.05
N GLY A 182 -2.47 -22.21 22.04
CA GLY A 182 -1.36 -23.17 22.21
C GLY A 182 -0.23 -22.63 23.11
N ASP A 183 0.12 -21.36 22.95
CA ASP A 183 1.12 -20.69 23.80
C ASP A 183 0.64 -20.57 25.25
N LEU A 184 -0.62 -20.20 25.47
CA LEU A 184 -1.20 -20.12 26.81
C LEU A 184 -1.22 -21.47 27.50
N ASP A 185 -1.58 -22.54 26.81
CA ASP A 185 -1.58 -23.91 27.36
C ASP A 185 -0.15 -24.35 27.73
N SER A 186 0.82 -24.01 26.91
CA SER A 186 2.24 -24.30 27.16
C SER A 186 2.76 -23.58 28.41
N VAL A 187 2.44 -22.30 28.58
CA VAL A 187 2.79 -21.52 29.78
C VAL A 187 2.10 -22.10 31.03
N ALA A 188 0.81 -22.43 30.94
CA ALA A 188 0.05 -23.02 32.04
C ALA A 188 0.62 -24.39 32.48
N ALA A 189 1.08 -25.20 31.54
CA ALA A 189 1.72 -26.48 31.81
C ALA A 189 3.07 -26.33 32.54
N HIS A 190 3.88 -25.31 32.17
CA HIS A 190 5.15 -24.99 32.84
C HIS A 190 4.95 -24.44 34.26
N ALA A 191 3.92 -23.62 34.47
CA ALA A 191 3.64 -23.05 35.80
C ALA A 191 3.11 -24.09 36.84
N ARG A 192 2.70 -25.28 36.40
CA ARG A 192 2.24 -26.37 37.28
C ARG A 192 3.34 -27.38 37.68
N ARG A 193 4.54 -27.19 37.18
CA ARG A 193 5.73 -28.01 37.57
C ARG A 193 6.58 -27.29 38.59
#